data_2a19ac89c64dc9370234de32fd54c157
#
_entry.id   2a19ac89c64dc9370234de32fd54c157
#
_cell.length_a   1.000
_cell.length_b   1.000
_cell.length_c   1.000
_cell.angle_alpha   90.00
_cell.angle_beta   90.00
_cell.angle_gamma   90.00
#
_symmetry.space_group_name_H-M   'P 1'
#
loop_
_entity.id
_entity.type
_entity.pdbx_description
1 polymer ?
#
loop_
_entity_poly.entity_id
_entity_poly.type
_entity_poly.pdbx_seq_one_letter_code
_entity_poly.pdbx_strand_id
1 'polypeptide(L)'
;MFYAAEDARIPMIVQVSTSFVTLALTAAGAFLLPLWAITYWAVVASVLAHAYQFVLVHVLAVRRFGDYGFGHVLNAYAQTGVAAAVAGAAGAVVAGLMGAYSGGFAWSTILSALLTCAVVGTVMAPVYVAALRVLRFPELDAALRPLVGRVPALGRVLGAR
;
A
#
# COMPACT_ATOMS: atom_id res chain seq x y z
N MET A 1 4.85 -13.16 -12.64
CA MET A 1 5.79 -14.30 -12.74
C MET A 1 5.06 -15.65 -12.84
N PHE A 2 4.30 -16.09 -11.83
CA PHE A 2 3.56 -17.36 -11.87
C PHE A 2 2.49 -17.40 -12.97
N TYR A 3 1.74 -16.33 -13.19
CA TYR A 3 0.75 -16.23 -14.27
C TYR A 3 1.39 -16.31 -15.67
N ALA A 4 2.59 -15.77 -15.83
CA ALA A 4 3.32 -15.88 -17.09
C ALA A 4 3.82 -17.31 -17.39
N ALA A 5 3.87 -18.16 -16.34
CA ALA A 5 4.19 -19.59 -16.46
C ALA A 5 2.91 -20.46 -16.52
N GLU A 6 1.72 -19.86 -16.73
CA GLU A 6 0.41 -20.52 -16.78
C GLU A 6 0.08 -21.38 -15.53
N ASP A 7 0.73 -21.09 -14.40
CA ASP A 7 0.52 -21.82 -13.16
C ASP A 7 -0.41 -21.05 -12.22
N ALA A 8 -1.68 -21.40 -12.24
CA ALA A 8 -2.70 -20.82 -11.38
C ALA A 8 -2.73 -21.43 -9.96
N ARG A 9 -2.07 -22.58 -9.72
CA ARG A 9 -2.13 -23.29 -8.43
C ARG A 9 -1.38 -22.53 -7.34
N ILE A 10 -0.18 -22.02 -7.64
CA ILE A 10 0.65 -21.31 -6.65
C ILE A 10 -0.02 -20.03 -6.18
N PRO A 11 -0.48 -19.11 -7.07
CA PRO A 11 -1.25 -17.95 -6.65
C PRO A 11 -2.48 -18.26 -5.81
N MET A 12 -3.20 -19.33 -6.16
CA MET A 12 -4.37 -19.79 -5.39
C MET A 12 -3.99 -20.24 -3.97
N ILE A 13 -2.96 -21.08 -3.82
CA ILE A 13 -2.47 -21.55 -2.52
C ILE A 13 -2.03 -20.37 -1.66
N VAL A 14 -1.28 -19.44 -2.24
CA VAL A 14 -0.83 -18.22 -1.56
C VAL A 14 -2.03 -17.41 -1.08
N GLN A 15 -3.03 -17.19 -1.93
CA GLN A 15 -4.20 -16.38 -1.58
C GLN A 15 -5.03 -17.06 -0.48
N VAL A 16 -5.29 -18.36 -0.60
CA VAL A 16 -6.04 -19.13 0.40
C VAL A 16 -5.32 -19.12 1.75
N SER A 17 -4.01 -19.39 1.77
CA SER A 17 -3.24 -19.39 3.02
C SER A 17 -3.20 -18.01 3.67
N THR A 18 -3.05 -16.93 2.88
CA THR A 18 -3.08 -15.55 3.39
C THR A 18 -4.45 -15.21 3.99
N SER A 19 -5.54 -15.63 3.34
CA SER A 19 -6.89 -15.43 3.86
C SER A 19 -7.10 -16.14 5.19
N PHE A 20 -6.59 -17.37 5.33
CA PHE A 20 -6.62 -18.11 6.61
C PHE A 20 -5.83 -17.38 7.70
N VAL A 21 -4.64 -16.91 7.41
CA VAL A 21 -3.83 -16.16 8.37
C VAL A 21 -4.53 -14.85 8.78
N THR A 22 -5.09 -14.12 7.83
CA THR A 22 -5.86 -12.89 8.11
C THR A 22 -7.06 -13.18 9.01
N LEU A 23 -7.82 -14.22 8.70
CA LEU A 23 -8.99 -14.62 9.49
C LEU A 23 -8.59 -15.01 10.90
N ALA A 24 -7.56 -15.84 11.05
CA ALA A 24 -7.06 -16.30 12.34
C ALA A 24 -6.56 -15.13 13.21
N LEU A 25 -5.76 -14.22 12.64
CA LEU A 25 -5.28 -13.04 13.35
C LEU A 25 -6.41 -12.10 13.74
N THR A 26 -7.37 -11.86 12.83
CA THR A 26 -8.52 -11.00 13.13
C THR A 26 -9.41 -11.61 14.21
N ALA A 27 -9.69 -12.91 14.13
CA ALA A 27 -10.44 -13.62 15.15
C ALA A 27 -9.72 -13.58 16.51
N ALA A 28 -8.42 -13.83 16.55
CA ALA A 28 -7.65 -13.72 17.79
C ALA A 28 -7.78 -12.35 18.44
N GLY A 29 -7.73 -11.27 17.64
CA GLY A 29 -7.95 -9.92 18.17
C GLY A 29 -9.37 -9.70 18.71
N ALA A 30 -10.38 -10.25 18.05
CA ALA A 30 -11.76 -10.13 18.49
C ALA A 30 -12.01 -10.83 19.86
N PHE A 31 -11.27 -11.89 20.17
CA PHE A 31 -11.39 -12.60 21.45
C PHE A 31 -10.47 -12.05 22.55
N LEU A 32 -9.35 -11.43 22.21
CA LEU A 32 -8.30 -11.06 23.15
C LEU A 32 -8.29 -9.56 23.48
N LEU A 33 -8.89 -8.72 22.64
CA LEU A 33 -8.76 -7.27 22.74
C LEU A 33 -10.10 -6.59 23.08
N PRO A 34 -10.06 -5.44 23.77
CA PRO A 34 -11.24 -4.63 24.02
C PRO A 34 -11.79 -4.03 22.71
N LEU A 35 -13.09 -3.75 22.65
CA LEU A 35 -13.80 -3.27 21.46
C LEU A 35 -13.12 -2.09 20.74
N TRP A 36 -12.59 -1.13 21.49
CA TRP A 36 -11.93 0.05 20.92
C TRP A 36 -10.61 -0.31 20.17
N ALA A 37 -9.96 -1.40 20.54
CA ALA A 37 -8.68 -1.82 19.94
C ALA A 37 -8.88 -2.73 18.71
N ILE A 38 -10.07 -3.29 18.50
CA ILE A 38 -10.34 -4.25 17.41
C ILE A 38 -10.05 -3.64 16.04
N THR A 39 -10.44 -2.39 15.81
CA THR A 39 -10.22 -1.70 14.53
C THR A 39 -8.72 -1.53 14.24
N TYR A 40 -7.94 -1.11 15.25
CA TYR A 40 -6.48 -0.99 15.10
C TYR A 40 -5.84 -2.36 14.88
N TRP A 41 -6.30 -3.37 15.60
CA TRP A 41 -5.81 -4.73 15.44
C TRP A 41 -6.10 -5.29 14.04
N ALA A 42 -7.27 -5.03 13.47
CA ALA A 42 -7.61 -5.48 12.11
C ALA A 42 -6.59 -4.96 11.06
N VAL A 43 -6.15 -3.70 11.22
CA VAL A 43 -5.09 -3.13 10.37
C VAL A 43 -3.75 -3.85 10.60
N VAL A 44 -3.35 -4.08 11.85
CA VAL A 44 -2.13 -4.82 12.19
C VAL A 44 -2.18 -6.25 11.67
N ALA A 45 -3.29 -6.95 11.84
CA ALA A 45 -3.52 -8.30 11.34
C ALA A 45 -3.37 -8.37 9.82
N SER A 46 -3.92 -7.38 9.10
CA SER A 46 -3.77 -7.27 7.65
C SER A 46 -2.31 -7.08 7.24
N VAL A 47 -1.57 -6.20 7.91
CA VAL A 47 -0.14 -5.98 7.65
C VAL A 47 0.67 -7.25 7.87
N LEU A 48 0.43 -7.96 8.98
CA LEU A 48 1.12 -9.22 9.30
C LEU A 48 0.80 -10.32 8.28
N ALA A 49 -0.46 -10.42 7.83
CA ALA A 49 -0.87 -11.38 6.81
C ALA A 49 -0.20 -11.09 5.45
N HIS A 50 -0.05 -9.82 5.07
CA HIS A 50 0.66 -9.45 3.84
C HIS A 50 2.18 -9.67 3.96
N ALA A 51 2.77 -9.44 5.13
CA ALA A 51 4.17 -9.79 5.39
C ALA A 51 4.38 -11.31 5.25
N TYR A 52 3.50 -12.13 5.83
CA TYR A 52 3.50 -13.58 5.64
C TYR A 52 3.39 -13.94 4.15
N GLN A 53 2.45 -13.36 3.42
CA GLN A 53 2.26 -13.56 1.99
C GLN A 53 3.54 -13.26 1.20
N PHE A 54 4.20 -12.15 1.50
CA PHE A 54 5.45 -11.76 0.87
C PHE A 54 6.54 -12.81 1.06
N VAL A 55 6.73 -13.28 2.29
CA VAL A 55 7.71 -14.34 2.60
C VAL A 55 7.36 -15.65 1.89
N LEU A 56 6.09 -16.05 1.90
CA LEU A 56 5.64 -17.27 1.25
C LEU A 56 5.87 -17.23 -0.27
N VAL A 57 5.51 -16.12 -0.92
CA VAL A 57 5.74 -15.92 -2.36
C VAL A 57 7.22 -15.94 -2.69
N HIS A 58 8.05 -15.30 -1.86
CA HIS A 58 9.50 -15.32 -2.03
C HIS A 58 10.07 -16.74 -1.98
N VAL A 59 9.72 -17.50 -0.93
CA VAL A 59 10.19 -18.88 -0.77
C VAL A 59 9.77 -19.76 -1.96
N LEU A 60 8.51 -19.64 -2.40
CA LEU A 60 8.01 -20.39 -3.55
C LEU A 60 8.68 -19.97 -4.86
N ALA A 61 8.94 -18.68 -5.05
CA ALA A 61 9.62 -18.15 -6.23
C ALA A 61 11.07 -18.65 -6.31
N VAL A 62 11.82 -18.57 -5.21
CA VAL A 62 13.21 -19.07 -5.14
C VAL A 62 13.27 -20.58 -5.42
N ARG A 63 12.36 -21.36 -4.85
CA ARG A 63 12.32 -22.81 -5.07
C ARG A 63 12.04 -23.20 -6.52
N ARG A 64 11.25 -22.39 -7.24
CA ARG A 64 10.81 -22.72 -8.60
C ARG A 64 11.68 -22.11 -9.68
N PHE A 65 12.14 -20.87 -9.50
CA PHE A 65 12.84 -20.10 -10.52
C PHE A 65 14.33 -19.86 -10.18
N GLY A 66 14.78 -20.28 -9.00
CA GLY A 66 16.13 -19.98 -8.52
C GLY A 66 16.28 -18.50 -8.13
N ASP A 67 17.49 -17.96 -8.31
CA ASP A 67 17.75 -16.53 -8.07
C ASP A 67 17.09 -15.67 -9.16
N TYR A 68 16.06 -14.94 -8.79
CA TYR A 68 15.31 -14.03 -9.67
C TYR A 68 15.63 -12.54 -9.42
N GLY A 69 16.79 -12.26 -8.80
CA GLY A 69 17.22 -10.89 -8.50
C GLY A 69 16.46 -10.28 -7.33
N PHE A 70 16.24 -11.05 -6.26
CA PHE A 70 15.49 -10.62 -5.07
C PHE A 70 15.98 -9.30 -4.48
N GLY A 71 17.28 -9.00 -4.53
CA GLY A 71 17.83 -7.73 -4.07
C GLY A 71 17.23 -6.52 -4.77
N HIS A 72 16.98 -6.62 -6.08
CA HIS A 72 16.30 -5.55 -6.84
C HIS A 72 14.85 -5.37 -6.37
N VAL A 73 14.13 -6.46 -6.18
CA VAL A 73 12.76 -6.44 -5.68
C VAL A 73 12.70 -5.83 -4.27
N LEU A 74 13.60 -6.23 -3.38
CA LEU A 74 13.66 -5.71 -2.02
C LEU A 74 13.96 -4.20 -2.00
N ASN A 75 14.88 -3.74 -2.85
CA ASN A 75 15.19 -2.32 -2.98
C ASN A 75 13.96 -1.52 -3.48
N ALA A 76 13.23 -2.05 -4.46
CA ALA A 76 11.99 -1.44 -4.94
C ALA A 76 10.94 -1.33 -3.81
N TYR A 77 10.75 -2.39 -3.02
CA TYR A 77 9.87 -2.36 -1.84
C TYR A 77 10.34 -1.37 -0.77
N ALA A 78 11.64 -1.27 -0.53
CA ALA A 78 12.18 -0.30 0.43
C ALA A 78 11.91 1.14 -0.02
N GLN A 79 12.15 1.45 -1.29
CA GLN A 79 11.91 2.79 -1.86
C GLN A 79 10.41 3.16 -1.82
N THR A 80 9.54 2.25 -2.24
CA THR A 80 8.08 2.48 -2.18
C THR A 80 7.58 2.58 -0.75
N GLY A 81 8.16 1.81 0.19
CA GLY A 81 7.85 1.88 1.61
C GLY A 81 8.22 3.22 2.24
N VAL A 82 9.41 3.74 1.94
CA VAL A 82 9.83 5.08 2.39
C VAL A 82 8.92 6.16 1.80
N ALA A 83 8.61 6.09 0.50
CA ALA A 83 7.70 7.03 -0.14
C ALA A 83 6.30 6.99 0.49
N ALA A 84 5.79 5.79 0.80
CA ALA A 84 4.51 5.60 1.48
C ALA A 84 4.52 6.17 2.90
N ALA A 85 5.63 6.01 3.65
CA ALA A 85 5.77 6.57 4.99
C ALA A 85 5.75 8.11 4.97
N VAL A 86 6.44 8.73 4.02
CA VAL A 86 6.44 10.19 3.84
C VAL A 86 5.05 10.69 3.46
N ALA A 87 4.39 10.05 2.49
CA ALA A 87 3.03 10.40 2.09
C ALA A 87 2.02 10.19 3.24
N GLY A 88 2.18 9.10 4.00
CA GLY A 88 1.36 8.80 5.17
C GLY A 88 1.51 9.84 6.28
N ALA A 89 2.74 10.29 6.54
CA ALA A 89 2.99 11.37 7.49
C ALA A 89 2.32 12.69 7.06
N ALA A 90 2.41 13.06 5.77
CA ALA A 90 1.71 14.22 5.23
C ALA A 90 0.18 14.07 5.36
N GLY A 91 -0.35 12.90 5.04
CA GLY A 91 -1.76 12.58 5.20
C GLY A 91 -2.23 12.66 6.65
N ALA A 92 -1.42 12.16 7.60
CA ALA A 92 -1.72 12.23 9.04
C ALA A 92 -1.79 13.68 9.52
N VAL A 93 -0.90 14.56 9.08
CA VAL A 93 -0.95 15.99 9.39
C VAL A 93 -2.25 16.60 8.90
N VAL A 94 -2.61 16.37 7.63
CA VAL A 94 -3.85 16.89 7.03
C VAL A 94 -5.08 16.36 7.78
N ALA A 95 -5.12 15.06 8.07
CA ALA A 95 -6.20 14.46 8.86
C ALA A 95 -6.33 15.10 10.24
N GLY A 96 -5.20 15.37 10.91
CA GLY A 96 -5.16 16.08 12.19
C GLY A 96 -5.73 17.50 12.10
N LEU A 97 -5.35 18.26 11.08
CA LEU A 97 -5.87 19.61 10.84
C LEU A 97 -7.39 19.61 10.58
N MET A 98 -7.91 18.55 9.99
CA MET A 98 -9.35 18.36 9.79
C MET A 98 -10.08 17.79 11.04
N GLY A 99 -9.38 17.65 12.16
CA GLY A 99 -9.95 17.21 13.41
C GLY A 99 -10.21 15.71 13.51
N ALA A 100 -9.53 14.89 12.72
CA ALA A 100 -9.71 13.43 12.76
C ALA A 100 -9.32 12.81 14.10
N TYR A 101 -8.39 13.45 14.85
CA TYR A 101 -7.92 12.97 16.17
C TYR A 101 -8.58 13.66 17.36
N SER A 102 -9.33 14.73 17.12
CA SER A 102 -9.90 15.59 18.18
C SER A 102 -11.43 15.65 18.18
N GLY A 103 -12.10 14.81 17.39
CA GLY A 103 -13.57 14.85 17.26
C GLY A 103 -14.10 16.07 16.51
N GLY A 104 -13.25 16.69 15.64
CA GLY A 104 -13.61 17.89 14.88
C GLY A 104 -14.41 17.60 13.60
N PHE A 105 -14.16 18.38 12.54
CA PHE A 105 -14.92 18.33 11.29
C PHE A 105 -15.05 16.91 10.70
N ALA A 106 -14.00 16.10 10.75
CA ALA A 106 -14.00 14.74 10.22
C ALA A 106 -15.07 13.82 10.84
N TRP A 107 -15.54 14.13 12.07
CA TRP A 107 -16.50 13.34 12.83
C TRP A 107 -17.91 13.90 12.80
N SER A 108 -18.12 15.06 12.22
CA SER A 108 -19.42 15.75 12.30
C SER A 108 -20.53 15.06 11.51
N THR A 109 -20.21 14.52 10.32
CA THR A 109 -21.14 13.81 9.43
C THR A 109 -20.42 12.79 8.57
N ILE A 110 -21.15 11.87 7.92
CA ILE A 110 -20.61 10.94 6.93
C ILE A 110 -19.97 11.70 5.76
N LEU A 111 -20.60 12.81 5.33
CA LEU A 111 -20.09 13.62 4.22
C LEU A 111 -18.75 14.29 4.59
N SER A 112 -18.62 14.81 5.80
CA SER A 112 -17.35 15.40 6.27
C SER A 112 -16.24 14.36 6.39
N ALA A 113 -16.55 13.13 6.79
CA ALA A 113 -15.60 12.02 6.80
C ALA A 113 -15.12 11.69 5.37
N LEU A 114 -16.05 11.59 4.41
CA LEU A 114 -15.72 11.36 3.00
C LEU A 114 -14.88 12.49 2.41
N LEU A 115 -15.22 13.74 2.69
CA LEU A 115 -14.43 14.90 2.27
C LEU A 115 -13.03 14.88 2.88
N THR A 116 -12.91 14.52 4.15
CA THR A 116 -11.61 14.36 4.81
C THR A 116 -10.77 13.30 4.10
N CYS A 117 -11.35 12.14 3.81
CA CYS A 117 -10.64 11.09 3.05
C CYS A 117 -10.22 11.57 1.65
N ALA A 118 -11.09 12.29 0.94
CA ALA A 118 -10.78 12.82 -0.39
C ALA A 118 -9.64 13.83 -0.34
N VAL A 119 -9.66 14.77 0.60
CA VAL A 119 -8.60 15.78 0.78
C VAL A 119 -7.28 15.13 1.16
N VAL A 120 -7.28 14.21 2.13
CA VAL A 120 -6.09 13.46 2.54
C VAL A 120 -5.51 12.68 1.36
N GLY A 121 -6.34 11.95 0.61
CA GLY A 121 -5.89 11.19 -0.56
C GLY A 121 -5.31 12.09 -1.66
N THR A 122 -5.93 13.27 -1.90
CA THR A 122 -5.46 14.25 -2.89
C THR A 122 -4.09 14.83 -2.50
N VAL A 123 -3.80 14.99 -1.22
CA VAL A 123 -2.49 15.45 -0.75
C VAL A 123 -1.47 14.30 -0.76
N MET A 124 -1.86 13.11 -0.32
CA MET A 124 -0.94 11.95 -0.26
C MET A 124 -0.43 11.54 -1.64
N ALA A 125 -1.29 11.54 -2.66
CA ALA A 125 -0.93 11.07 -4.00
C ALA A 125 0.24 11.86 -4.63
N PRO A 126 0.22 13.21 -4.72
CA PRO A 126 1.36 13.96 -5.25
C PRO A 126 2.61 13.87 -4.36
N VAL A 127 2.46 13.81 -3.02
CA VAL A 127 3.59 13.64 -2.10
C VAL A 127 4.26 12.29 -2.35
N TYR A 128 3.49 11.22 -2.50
CA TYR A 128 4.01 9.88 -2.82
C TYR A 128 4.79 9.86 -4.14
N VAL A 129 4.21 10.42 -5.20
CA VAL A 129 4.86 10.52 -6.52
C VAL A 129 6.13 11.37 -6.45
N ALA A 130 6.11 12.49 -5.71
CA ALA A 130 7.28 13.34 -5.51
C ALA A 130 8.39 12.58 -4.75
N ALA A 131 8.04 11.85 -3.70
CA ALA A 131 8.98 11.03 -2.93
C ALA A 131 9.63 9.94 -3.80
N LEU A 132 8.86 9.24 -4.63
CA LEU A 132 9.40 8.25 -5.58
C LEU A 132 10.36 8.87 -6.60
N ARG A 133 10.09 10.08 -7.05
CA ARG A 133 11.00 10.82 -7.95
C ARG A 133 12.31 11.18 -7.28
N VAL A 134 12.24 11.68 -6.03
CA VAL A 134 13.44 11.99 -5.24
C VAL A 134 14.28 10.74 -5.02
N LEU A 135 13.63 9.60 -4.78
CA LEU A 135 14.27 8.27 -4.63
C LEU A 135 14.75 7.69 -5.97
N ARG A 136 14.52 8.36 -7.10
CA ARG A 136 14.89 7.93 -8.46
C ARG A 136 14.38 6.51 -8.78
N PHE A 137 13.12 6.24 -8.44
CA PHE A 137 12.50 4.95 -8.69
C PHE A 137 12.37 4.67 -10.20
N PRO A 138 13.10 3.70 -10.77
CA PRO A 138 13.24 3.58 -12.22
C PRO A 138 11.96 3.18 -12.93
N GLU A 139 11.07 2.43 -12.25
CA GLU A 139 9.80 1.97 -12.79
C GLU A 139 8.73 3.05 -12.84
N LEU A 140 8.94 4.19 -12.14
CA LEU A 140 7.98 5.29 -12.10
C LEU A 140 7.71 5.86 -13.50
N ASP A 141 8.76 6.08 -14.29
CA ASP A 141 8.62 6.63 -15.65
C ASP A 141 7.86 5.67 -16.56
N ALA A 142 8.10 4.36 -16.42
CA ALA A 142 7.38 3.34 -17.16
C ALA A 142 5.89 3.28 -16.78
N ALA A 143 5.57 3.43 -15.50
CA ALA A 143 4.20 3.44 -14.99
C ALA A 143 3.44 4.72 -15.37
N LEU A 144 4.12 5.86 -15.47
CA LEU A 144 3.51 7.15 -15.81
C LEU A 144 3.30 7.35 -17.32
N ARG A 145 4.09 6.69 -18.19
CA ARG A 145 3.96 6.81 -19.65
C ARG A 145 2.52 6.68 -20.18
N PRO A 146 1.75 5.65 -19.82
CA PRO A 146 0.38 5.49 -20.33
C PRO A 146 -0.58 6.58 -19.83
N LEU A 147 -0.31 7.17 -18.66
CA LEU A 147 -1.11 8.26 -18.09
C LEU A 147 -0.79 9.60 -18.77
N VAL A 148 0.49 9.88 -19.01
CA VAL A 148 0.95 11.09 -19.72
C VAL A 148 0.45 11.10 -21.16
N GLY A 149 0.39 9.93 -21.83
CA GLY A 149 -0.15 9.82 -23.18
C GLY A 149 -1.65 10.10 -23.28
N ARG A 150 -2.41 9.93 -22.19
CA ARG A 150 -3.87 10.20 -22.16
C ARG A 150 -4.24 11.61 -21.70
N VAL A 151 -3.37 12.25 -20.93
CA VAL A 151 -3.61 13.59 -20.35
C VAL A 151 -2.36 14.46 -20.58
N PRO A 152 -2.27 15.17 -21.74
CA PRO A 152 -1.09 15.96 -22.10
C PRO A 152 -0.74 17.06 -21.09
N ALA A 153 -1.71 17.54 -20.30
CA ALA A 153 -1.48 18.50 -19.22
C ALA A 153 -0.58 17.93 -18.11
N LEU A 154 -0.68 16.63 -17.81
CA LEU A 154 0.16 15.94 -16.82
C LEU A 154 1.62 15.88 -17.27
N GLY A 155 1.91 15.76 -18.54
CA GLY A 155 3.27 15.74 -19.09
C GLY A 155 4.05 17.04 -18.78
N ARG A 156 3.36 18.19 -18.80
CA ARG A 156 3.97 19.50 -18.47
C ARG A 156 4.29 19.64 -16.99
N VAL A 157 3.38 19.18 -16.12
CA VAL A 157 3.55 19.25 -14.65
C VAL A 157 4.59 18.25 -14.17
N LEU A 158 4.66 17.09 -14.83
CA LEU A 158 5.54 16.01 -14.43
C LEU A 158 6.95 16.10 -15.03
N GLY A 159 7.26 17.08 -15.88
CA GLY A 159 8.60 17.33 -16.43
C GLY A 159 9.12 16.14 -17.26
N ALA A 160 8.23 15.32 -17.83
CA ALA A 160 8.60 14.23 -18.73
C ALA A 160 9.18 14.85 -20.03
N ARG A 161 10.50 14.83 -20.18
CA ARG A 161 11.21 15.05 -21.43
C ARG A 161 11.34 13.75 -22.22
#